data_e6d0fb9f898d280f8fe07bdca916a1a2
#
_entry.id   e6d0fb9f898d280f8fe07bdca916a1a2
#
_cell.length_a   1.000
_cell.length_b   1.000
_cell.length_c   1.000
_cell.angle_alpha   90.00
_cell.angle_beta   90.00
_cell.angle_gamma   90.00
#
_symmetry.space_group_name_H-M   'P 1'
#
loop_
_entity.id
_entity.type
_entity.pdbx_description
1 polymer ?
#
loop_
_entity_poly.entity_id
_entity_poly.type
_entity_poly.pdbx_seq_one_letter_code
_entity_poly.pdbx_strand_id
1 'polypeptide(L)'
;LTLFSIAGSTNGMGEEAIPFFAIFMTLCLQMGYDSFTGFFIVLMGCRVGCIAGTINPFSVIVAQGIAGIGGNPQLGFRLIVWVLYTAMMIIWVMMYAAKVKKDPTKSLCYEHDQAKRAALLANASGIDSAEFTMAQKLICAAYLIGIVVMIIGLMAWGWYMDELCAVFLFLGLFAGIVSRMGEKKMAECFLV
;
A
#
# COMPACT_ATOMS: atom_id res chain seq x y z
N LEU A 1 -6.98 -3.71 -2.90
CA LEU A 1 -6.33 -3.57 -4.19
C LEU A 1 -6.49 -2.16 -4.75
N THR A 2 -7.72 -1.59 -4.81
CA THR A 2 -7.99 -0.24 -5.35
C THR A 2 -7.18 0.85 -4.64
N LEU A 3 -7.10 0.81 -3.30
CA LEU A 3 -6.30 1.76 -2.52
C LEU A 3 -4.81 1.73 -2.92
N PHE A 4 -4.24 0.54 -3.05
CA PHE A 4 -2.86 0.38 -3.51
C PHE A 4 -2.66 0.83 -4.96
N SER A 5 -3.66 0.62 -5.82
CA SER A 5 -3.63 1.12 -7.20
C SER A 5 -3.67 2.65 -7.27
N ILE A 6 -4.46 3.30 -6.43
CA ILE A 6 -4.46 4.76 -6.31
C ILE A 6 -3.08 5.25 -5.85
N ALA A 7 -2.54 4.67 -4.77
CA ALA A 7 -1.23 5.06 -4.25
C ALA A 7 -0.10 4.83 -5.28
N GLY A 8 -0.12 3.71 -6.00
CA GLY A 8 0.84 3.46 -7.09
C GLY A 8 0.71 4.44 -8.24
N SER A 9 -0.52 4.82 -8.60
CA SER A 9 -0.78 5.74 -9.72
C SER A 9 -0.46 7.19 -9.41
N THR A 10 -0.57 7.59 -8.13
CA THR A 10 -0.33 8.97 -7.69
C THR A 10 1.08 9.18 -7.14
N ASN A 11 1.48 8.38 -6.15
CA ASN A 11 2.75 8.54 -5.45
C ASN A 11 3.85 7.60 -5.96
N GLY A 12 3.51 6.66 -6.85
CA GLY A 12 4.45 5.65 -7.29
C GLY A 12 4.80 4.61 -6.22
N MET A 13 3.88 4.39 -5.25
CA MET A 13 4.09 3.50 -4.11
C MET A 13 4.61 2.12 -4.55
N GLY A 14 5.79 1.76 -4.11
CA GLY A 14 6.45 0.50 -4.42
C GLY A 14 7.03 -0.14 -3.16
N GLU A 15 8.09 0.42 -2.66
CA GLU A 15 8.84 -0.09 -1.50
C GLU A 15 8.09 0.15 -0.19
N GLU A 16 7.35 1.23 -0.08
CA GLU A 16 6.49 1.54 1.07
C GLU A 16 5.35 0.53 1.25
N ALA A 17 5.09 -0.29 0.23
CA ALA A 17 4.12 -1.37 0.30
C ALA A 17 4.60 -2.59 1.10
N ILE A 18 5.92 -2.73 1.35
CA ILE A 18 6.52 -3.92 1.98
C ILE A 18 5.87 -4.28 3.33
N PRO A 19 5.66 -3.36 4.27
CA PRO A 19 5.02 -3.68 5.54
C PRO A 19 3.59 -4.21 5.40
N PHE A 20 2.87 -3.77 4.36
CA PHE A 20 1.49 -4.20 4.13
C PHE A 20 1.40 -5.66 3.67
N PHE A 21 2.45 -6.23 3.09
CA PHE A 21 2.43 -7.66 2.74
C PHE A 21 2.17 -8.54 3.95
N ALA A 22 2.89 -8.34 5.04
CA ALA A 22 2.72 -9.13 6.26
C ALA A 22 1.29 -9.02 6.80
N ILE A 23 0.73 -7.80 6.81
CA ILE A 23 -0.63 -7.54 7.30
C ILE A 23 -1.68 -8.24 6.42
N PHE A 24 -1.62 -8.01 5.09
CA PHE A 24 -2.63 -8.55 4.18
C PHE A 24 -2.53 -10.05 3.99
N MET A 25 -1.32 -10.63 4.01
CA MET A 25 -1.13 -12.09 3.97
C MET A 25 -1.76 -12.74 5.20
N THR A 26 -1.50 -12.21 6.40
CA THR A 26 -2.07 -12.70 7.65
C THR A 26 -3.59 -12.56 7.67
N LEU A 27 -4.12 -11.41 7.26
CA LEU A 27 -5.54 -11.15 7.17
C LEU A 27 -6.25 -12.12 6.22
N CYS A 28 -5.69 -12.35 5.03
CA CYS A 28 -6.25 -13.29 4.06
C CYS A 28 -6.26 -14.73 4.59
N LEU A 29 -5.21 -15.15 5.29
CA LEU A 29 -5.18 -16.47 5.93
C LEU A 29 -6.27 -16.63 6.98
N GLN A 30 -6.51 -15.61 7.82
CA GLN A 30 -7.58 -15.61 8.82
C GLN A 30 -8.97 -15.65 8.18
N MET A 31 -9.15 -15.00 7.02
CA MET A 31 -10.42 -15.00 6.28
C MET A 31 -10.66 -16.29 5.45
N GLY A 32 -9.75 -17.25 5.51
CA GLY A 32 -9.85 -18.52 4.78
C GLY A 32 -9.36 -18.48 3.33
N TYR A 33 -8.67 -17.41 2.94
CA TYR A 33 -7.91 -17.31 1.68
C TYR A 33 -6.46 -17.79 1.90
N ASP A 34 -5.66 -17.80 0.86
CA ASP A 34 -4.23 -18.09 0.95
C ASP A 34 -3.38 -16.82 1.13
N SER A 35 -2.14 -16.98 1.53
CA SER A 35 -1.20 -15.87 1.69
C SER A 35 -0.91 -15.18 0.35
N PHE A 36 -0.97 -15.93 -0.76
CA PHE A 36 -0.76 -15.41 -2.10
C PHE A 36 -1.84 -14.42 -2.53
N THR A 37 -3.10 -14.62 -2.11
CA THR A 37 -4.17 -13.64 -2.32
C THR A 37 -3.84 -12.31 -1.64
N GLY A 38 -3.36 -12.33 -0.39
CA GLY A 38 -2.92 -11.13 0.33
C GLY A 38 -1.75 -10.44 -0.36
N PHE A 39 -0.77 -11.21 -0.81
CA PHE A 39 0.37 -10.73 -1.58
C PHE A 39 -0.07 -10.05 -2.89
N PHE A 40 -0.98 -10.67 -3.65
CA PHE A 40 -1.49 -10.08 -4.89
C PHE A 40 -2.28 -8.79 -4.69
N ILE A 41 -3.07 -8.68 -3.62
CA ILE A 41 -3.82 -7.46 -3.31
C ILE A 41 -2.88 -6.26 -3.21
N VAL A 42 -1.76 -6.42 -2.52
CA VAL A 42 -0.78 -5.35 -2.31
C VAL A 42 0.08 -5.15 -3.55
N LEU A 43 0.78 -6.20 -3.99
CA LEU A 43 1.74 -6.11 -5.10
C LEU A 43 1.07 -5.66 -6.40
N MET A 44 0.02 -6.37 -6.82
CA MET A 44 -0.64 -6.08 -8.09
C MET A 44 -1.38 -4.75 -8.04
N GLY A 45 -1.91 -4.36 -6.86
CA GLY A 45 -2.46 -3.03 -6.66
C GLY A 45 -1.42 -1.95 -6.96
N CYS A 46 -0.29 -1.97 -6.26
CA CYS A 46 0.78 -0.98 -6.47
C CYS A 46 1.32 -0.99 -7.91
N ARG A 47 1.61 -2.17 -8.46
CA ARG A 47 2.21 -2.29 -9.80
C ARG A 47 1.28 -1.83 -10.91
N VAL A 48 0.00 -2.19 -10.86
CA VAL A 48 -0.99 -1.70 -11.82
C VAL A 48 -1.15 -0.19 -11.75
N GLY A 49 -1.16 0.37 -10.53
CA GLY A 49 -1.14 1.82 -10.34
C GLY A 49 0.08 2.47 -10.99
N CYS A 50 1.28 1.94 -10.76
CA CYS A 50 2.51 2.48 -11.35
C CYS A 50 2.54 2.37 -12.90
N ILE A 51 2.09 1.24 -13.47
CA ILE A 51 2.06 1.01 -14.92
C ILE A 51 1.09 2.00 -15.59
N ALA A 52 -0.09 2.17 -15.00
CA ALA A 52 -1.10 3.11 -15.46
C ALA A 52 -1.02 4.46 -14.73
N GLY A 53 0.19 4.93 -14.46
CA GLY A 53 0.45 6.15 -13.69
C GLY A 53 -0.29 7.36 -14.24
N THR A 54 -1.03 8.07 -13.38
CA THR A 54 -1.75 9.29 -13.73
C THR A 54 -0.89 10.53 -13.53
N ILE A 55 -0.34 10.67 -12.32
CA ILE A 55 0.50 11.79 -11.87
C ILE A 55 1.76 11.29 -11.15
N ASN A 56 2.14 10.04 -11.37
CA ASN A 56 3.27 9.40 -10.70
C ASN A 56 4.57 10.19 -10.92
N PRO A 57 5.24 10.68 -9.86
CA PRO A 57 6.44 11.49 -9.96
C PRO A 57 7.64 10.73 -10.54
N PHE A 58 7.74 9.44 -10.28
CA PHE A 58 8.88 8.62 -10.71
C PHE A 58 8.83 8.22 -12.19
N SER A 59 7.65 8.22 -12.79
CA SER A 59 7.49 7.81 -14.19
C SER A 59 6.93 8.93 -15.05
N VAL A 60 5.73 9.44 -14.71
CA VAL A 60 5.01 10.40 -15.54
C VAL A 60 5.67 11.77 -15.53
N ILE A 61 5.95 12.32 -14.34
CA ILE A 61 6.51 13.67 -14.22
C ILE A 61 7.96 13.70 -14.75
N VAL A 62 8.77 12.68 -14.45
CA VAL A 62 10.13 12.57 -14.99
C VAL A 62 10.10 12.51 -16.54
N ALA A 63 9.25 11.66 -17.11
CA ALA A 63 9.13 11.52 -18.56
C ALA A 63 8.69 12.85 -19.22
N GLN A 64 7.73 13.54 -18.63
CA GLN A 64 7.28 14.86 -19.11
C GLN A 64 8.37 15.90 -18.99
N GLY A 65 9.13 15.93 -17.89
CA GLY A 65 10.27 16.84 -17.71
C GLY A 65 11.35 16.63 -18.78
N ILE A 66 11.70 15.38 -19.08
CA ILE A 66 12.68 15.06 -20.14
C ILE A 66 12.15 15.47 -21.53
N ALA A 67 10.85 15.27 -21.77
CA ALA A 67 10.21 15.62 -23.05
C ALA A 67 9.92 17.14 -23.20
N GLY A 68 10.16 17.95 -22.17
CA GLY A 68 9.87 19.38 -22.17
C GLY A 68 8.37 19.71 -22.24
N ILE A 69 7.51 18.78 -21.80
CA ILE A 69 6.05 18.92 -21.81
C ILE A 69 5.59 19.49 -20.47
N GLY A 70 5.06 20.71 -20.46
CA GLY A 70 4.49 21.33 -19.27
C GLY A 70 3.08 20.82 -18.94
N GLY A 71 2.80 20.66 -17.65
CA GLY A 71 1.51 20.19 -17.17
C GLY A 71 1.27 18.68 -17.41
N ASN A 72 0.01 18.27 -17.40
CA ASN A 72 -0.38 16.89 -17.66
C ASN A 72 -1.50 16.82 -18.72
N PRO A 73 -1.18 17.06 -20.01
CA PRO A 73 -2.17 17.26 -21.06
C PRO A 73 -3.03 16.02 -21.35
N GLN A 74 -2.59 14.82 -20.97
CA GLN A 74 -3.30 13.57 -21.24
C GLN A 74 -3.83 12.88 -19.98
N LEU A 75 -4.06 13.63 -18.91
CA LEU A 75 -4.56 13.07 -17.64
C LEU A 75 -5.86 12.29 -17.82
N GLY A 76 -6.81 12.80 -18.63
CA GLY A 76 -8.09 12.12 -18.87
C GLY A 76 -7.92 10.74 -19.52
N PHE A 77 -7.06 10.62 -20.52
CA PHE A 77 -6.74 9.34 -21.14
C PHE A 77 -6.06 8.38 -20.16
N ARG A 78 -5.11 8.86 -19.37
CA ARG A 78 -4.43 8.06 -18.35
C ARG A 78 -5.38 7.55 -17.26
N LEU A 79 -6.36 8.36 -16.86
CA LEU A 79 -7.41 7.94 -15.93
C LEU A 79 -8.25 6.79 -16.49
N ILE A 80 -8.64 6.84 -17.75
CA ILE A 80 -9.39 5.76 -18.42
C ILE A 80 -8.53 4.48 -18.42
N VAL A 81 -7.27 4.57 -18.82
CA VAL A 81 -6.33 3.44 -18.83
C VAL A 81 -6.15 2.87 -17.43
N TRP A 82 -5.98 3.73 -16.42
CA TRP A 82 -5.83 3.31 -15.03
C TRP A 82 -7.08 2.56 -14.52
N VAL A 83 -8.30 3.04 -14.82
CA VAL A 83 -9.55 2.38 -14.43
C VAL A 83 -9.67 1.00 -15.08
N LEU A 84 -9.38 0.91 -16.40
CA LEU A 84 -9.44 -0.35 -17.14
C LEU A 84 -8.46 -1.40 -16.58
N TYR A 85 -7.19 -1.04 -16.38
CA TYR A 85 -6.18 -1.95 -15.85
C TYR A 85 -6.49 -2.36 -14.40
N THR A 86 -6.94 -1.42 -13.57
CA THR A 86 -7.32 -1.70 -12.18
C THR A 86 -8.52 -2.64 -12.12
N ALA A 87 -9.55 -2.40 -12.93
CA ALA A 87 -10.73 -3.27 -13.00
C ALA A 87 -10.37 -4.69 -13.46
N MET A 88 -9.55 -4.81 -14.52
CA MET A 88 -9.07 -6.10 -15.00
C MET A 88 -8.33 -6.87 -13.92
N MET A 89 -7.45 -6.20 -13.17
CA MET A 89 -6.69 -6.84 -12.11
C MET A 89 -7.54 -7.22 -10.91
N ILE A 90 -8.54 -6.41 -10.54
CA ILE A 90 -9.52 -6.75 -9.49
C ILE A 90 -10.25 -8.04 -9.88
N ILE A 91 -10.76 -8.11 -11.11
CA ILE A 91 -11.48 -9.30 -11.60
C ILE A 91 -10.57 -10.54 -11.52
N TRP A 92 -9.31 -10.41 -11.96
CA TRP A 92 -8.38 -11.53 -11.94
C TRP A 92 -8.07 -12.01 -10.51
N VAL A 93 -7.77 -11.10 -9.58
CA VAL A 93 -7.50 -11.43 -8.17
C VAL A 93 -8.74 -12.04 -7.52
N MET A 94 -9.93 -11.51 -7.80
CA MET A 94 -11.19 -12.07 -7.28
C MET A 94 -11.46 -13.48 -7.81
N MET A 95 -11.20 -13.75 -9.10
CA MET A 95 -11.33 -15.10 -9.66
C MET A 95 -10.36 -16.07 -9.01
N TYR A 96 -9.11 -15.67 -8.82
CA TYR A 96 -8.11 -16.46 -8.12
C TYR A 96 -8.54 -16.75 -6.67
N ALA A 97 -8.90 -15.73 -5.92
CA ALA A 97 -9.36 -15.83 -4.54
C ALA A 97 -10.59 -16.74 -4.39
N ALA A 98 -11.56 -16.61 -5.30
CA ALA A 98 -12.75 -17.47 -5.32
C ALA A 98 -12.41 -18.94 -5.61
N LYS A 99 -11.44 -19.18 -6.50
CA LYS A 99 -10.94 -20.53 -6.81
C LYS A 99 -10.28 -21.18 -5.59
N VAL A 100 -9.41 -20.44 -4.90
CA VAL A 100 -8.71 -20.92 -3.70
C VAL A 100 -9.68 -21.12 -2.54
N LYS A 101 -10.68 -20.25 -2.38
CA LYS A 101 -11.70 -20.38 -1.33
C LYS A 101 -12.57 -21.63 -1.52
N LYS A 102 -12.86 -22.00 -2.78
CA LYS A 102 -13.61 -23.22 -3.10
C LYS A 102 -12.79 -24.50 -2.87
N ASP A 103 -11.52 -24.44 -3.20
CA ASP A 103 -10.62 -25.58 -3.13
C ASP A 103 -9.23 -25.11 -2.69
N PRO A 104 -8.93 -25.16 -1.39
CA PRO A 104 -7.65 -24.72 -0.84
C PRO A 104 -6.43 -25.42 -1.44
N THR A 105 -6.58 -26.64 -1.97
CA THR A 105 -5.48 -27.38 -2.57
C THR A 105 -4.98 -26.75 -3.89
N LYS A 106 -5.78 -25.86 -4.49
CA LYS A 106 -5.41 -25.10 -5.69
C LYS A 106 -4.60 -23.84 -5.41
N SER A 107 -4.31 -23.57 -4.12
CA SER A 107 -3.40 -22.50 -3.73
C SER A 107 -1.96 -22.83 -4.15
N LEU A 108 -1.25 -21.83 -4.64
CA LEU A 108 0.17 -21.93 -4.99
C LEU A 108 1.07 -22.13 -3.74
N CYS A 109 0.58 -21.78 -2.56
CA CYS A 109 1.31 -21.85 -1.29
C CYS A 109 0.64 -22.76 -0.26
N TYR A 110 -0.12 -23.77 -0.70
CA TYR A 110 -0.94 -24.60 0.18
C TYR A 110 -0.18 -25.19 1.37
N GLU A 111 0.94 -25.87 1.13
CA GLU A 111 1.74 -26.51 2.16
C GLU A 111 2.32 -25.50 3.17
N HIS A 112 2.80 -24.36 2.66
CA HIS A 112 3.39 -23.31 3.48
C HIS A 112 2.35 -22.60 4.35
N ASP A 113 1.14 -22.43 3.82
CA ASP A 113 0.03 -21.77 4.49
C ASP A 113 -0.59 -22.64 5.57
N GLN A 114 -0.53 -23.97 5.47
CA GLN A 114 -0.99 -24.87 6.54
C GLN A 114 -0.21 -24.66 7.84
N ALA A 115 1.13 -24.59 7.75
CA ALA A 115 1.98 -24.35 8.91
C ALA A 115 1.70 -22.97 9.54
N LYS A 116 1.53 -21.95 8.69
CA LYS A 116 1.22 -20.57 9.14
C LYS A 116 -0.17 -20.49 9.79
N ARG A 117 -1.17 -21.16 9.22
CA ARG A 117 -2.53 -21.21 9.80
C ARG A 117 -2.53 -21.87 11.17
N ALA A 118 -1.82 -22.99 11.33
CA ALA A 118 -1.68 -23.66 12.60
C ALA A 118 -1.04 -22.76 13.66
N ALA A 119 0.03 -22.02 13.29
CA ALA A 119 0.67 -21.05 14.17
C ALA A 119 -0.25 -19.85 14.51
N LEU A 120 -1.02 -19.34 13.55
CA LEU A 120 -1.96 -18.24 13.75
C LEU A 120 -3.13 -18.66 14.66
N LEU A 121 -3.66 -19.85 14.48
CA LEU A 121 -4.74 -20.40 15.35
C LEU A 121 -4.25 -20.64 16.78
N ALA A 122 -3.02 -21.10 16.96
CA ALA A 122 -2.39 -21.23 18.26
C ALA A 122 -2.21 -19.88 18.97
N ASN A 123 -1.91 -18.83 18.23
CA ASN A 123 -1.73 -17.47 18.76
C ASN A 123 -3.06 -16.68 18.86
N ALA A 124 -4.09 -17.05 18.12
CA ALA A 124 -5.39 -16.35 18.11
C ALA A 124 -6.17 -16.51 19.44
N SER A 125 -5.85 -17.52 20.23
CA SER A 125 -6.40 -17.68 21.59
C SER A 125 -5.90 -16.64 22.60
N GLY A 126 -4.96 -15.75 22.21
CA GLY A 126 -4.40 -14.70 23.06
C GLY A 126 -4.62 -13.27 22.56
N ILE A 127 -5.29 -13.08 21.41
CA ILE A 127 -5.60 -11.75 20.89
C ILE A 127 -7.01 -11.38 21.34
N ASP A 128 -7.13 -10.97 22.59
CA ASP A 128 -8.24 -10.12 23.02
C ASP A 128 -8.27 -8.91 22.05
N SER A 129 -9.47 -8.53 21.63
CA SER A 129 -9.73 -7.39 20.76
C SER A 129 -8.99 -6.15 21.29
N ALA A 130 -7.78 -5.93 20.80
CA ALA A 130 -7.00 -4.77 21.18
C ALA A 130 -7.76 -3.54 20.66
N GLU A 131 -8.46 -2.85 21.56
CA GLU A 131 -9.08 -1.58 21.22
C GLU A 131 -8.01 -0.63 20.70
N PHE A 132 -8.29 -0.02 19.55
CA PHE A 132 -7.39 0.97 18.95
C PHE A 132 -7.15 2.10 19.94
N THR A 133 -5.93 2.19 20.42
CA THR A 133 -5.51 3.26 21.34
C THR A 133 -5.67 4.63 20.67
N MET A 134 -6.00 5.67 21.42
CA MET A 134 -6.13 7.03 20.89
C MET A 134 -4.88 7.48 20.12
N ALA A 135 -3.69 7.09 20.57
CA ALA A 135 -2.44 7.34 19.85
C ALA A 135 -2.42 6.70 18.45
N GLN A 136 -2.88 5.46 18.31
CA GLN A 136 -2.95 4.77 17.02
C GLN A 136 -3.96 5.43 16.07
N LYS A 137 -5.13 5.86 16.60
CA LYS A 137 -6.13 6.61 15.81
C LYS A 137 -5.57 7.92 15.29
N LEU A 138 -4.82 8.64 16.15
CA LEU A 138 -4.19 9.91 15.79
C LEU A 138 -3.10 9.73 14.71
N ILE A 139 -2.27 8.70 14.83
CA ILE A 139 -1.25 8.37 13.84
C ILE A 139 -1.90 8.00 12.49
N CYS A 140 -2.94 7.16 12.50
CA CYS A 140 -3.67 6.81 11.28
C CYS A 140 -4.31 8.04 10.62
N ALA A 141 -4.91 8.92 11.42
CA ALA A 141 -5.50 10.17 10.91
C ALA A 141 -4.42 11.09 10.31
N ALA A 142 -3.29 11.26 10.99
CA ALA A 142 -2.17 12.05 10.48
C ALA A 142 -1.61 11.49 9.17
N TYR A 143 -1.50 10.15 9.06
CA TYR A 143 -1.06 9.49 7.84
C TYR A 143 -2.02 9.73 6.67
N LEU A 144 -3.34 9.61 6.90
CA LEU A 144 -4.35 9.88 5.88
C LEU A 144 -4.31 11.36 5.42
N ILE A 145 -4.18 12.30 6.37
CA ILE A 145 -4.01 13.72 6.06
C ILE A 145 -2.74 13.93 5.24
N GLY A 146 -1.63 13.31 5.62
CA GLY A 146 -0.37 13.39 4.91
C GLY A 146 -0.47 12.92 3.46
N ILE A 147 -1.18 11.82 3.19
CA ILE A 147 -1.46 11.35 1.82
C ILE A 147 -2.24 12.40 1.02
N VAL A 148 -3.29 12.98 1.61
CA VAL A 148 -4.09 14.01 0.95
C VAL A 148 -3.24 15.24 0.63
N VAL A 149 -2.42 15.69 1.57
CA VAL A 149 -1.49 16.82 1.38
C VAL A 149 -0.49 16.52 0.27
N MET A 150 0.07 15.31 0.22
CA MET A 150 0.97 14.89 -0.86
C MET A 150 0.29 14.92 -2.24
N ILE A 151 -0.94 14.42 -2.35
CA ILE A 151 -1.70 14.45 -3.60
C ILE A 151 -1.93 15.90 -4.06
N ILE A 152 -2.35 16.78 -3.15
CA ILE A 152 -2.55 18.19 -3.46
C ILE A 152 -1.22 18.86 -3.83
N GLY A 153 -0.15 18.58 -3.09
CA GLY A 153 1.18 19.11 -3.35
C GLY A 153 1.69 18.75 -4.75
N LEU A 154 1.53 17.49 -5.15
CA LEU A 154 1.90 17.01 -6.49
C LEU A 154 1.06 17.67 -7.59
N MET A 155 -0.24 17.85 -7.37
CA MET A 155 -1.16 18.35 -8.40
C MET A 155 -1.16 19.88 -8.51
N ALA A 156 -1.16 20.58 -7.36
CA ALA A 156 -1.38 22.02 -7.32
C ALA A 156 -0.08 22.83 -7.14
N TRP A 157 0.89 22.29 -6.40
CA TRP A 157 2.12 23.01 -6.04
C TRP A 157 3.36 22.53 -6.79
N GLY A 158 3.23 21.49 -7.61
CA GLY A 158 4.34 20.94 -8.39
C GLY A 158 5.46 20.34 -7.52
N TRP A 159 5.09 19.80 -6.35
CA TRP A 159 6.02 19.13 -5.45
C TRP A 159 6.75 17.98 -6.17
N TYR A 160 7.99 17.74 -5.76
CA TYR A 160 8.82 16.67 -6.29
C TYR A 160 9.38 15.81 -5.16
N MET A 161 10.47 15.12 -5.37
CA MET A 161 11.04 14.14 -4.43
C MET A 161 11.36 14.72 -3.05
N ASP A 162 11.93 15.92 -3.00
CA ASP A 162 12.41 16.53 -1.76
C ASP A 162 11.25 16.83 -0.80
N GLU A 163 10.15 17.38 -1.33
CA GLU A 163 8.97 17.67 -0.53
C GLU A 163 8.25 16.40 -0.08
N LEU A 164 8.20 15.35 -0.92
CA LEU A 164 7.65 14.06 -0.54
C LEU A 164 8.45 13.43 0.59
N CYS A 165 9.80 13.44 0.49
CA CYS A 165 10.68 12.95 1.54
C CYS A 165 10.47 13.73 2.86
N ALA A 166 10.30 15.04 2.79
CA ALA A 166 10.04 15.88 3.95
C ALA A 166 8.72 15.50 4.65
N VAL A 167 7.64 15.26 3.88
CA VAL A 167 6.35 14.83 4.44
C VAL A 167 6.46 13.47 5.12
N PHE A 168 7.11 12.49 4.49
CA PHE A 168 7.32 11.16 5.09
C PHE A 168 8.18 11.24 6.36
N LEU A 169 9.24 12.02 6.35
CA LEU A 169 10.07 12.24 7.53
C LEU A 169 9.26 12.85 8.67
N PHE A 170 8.46 13.88 8.37
CA PHE A 170 7.59 14.51 9.35
C PHE A 170 6.58 13.53 9.94
N LEU A 171 5.91 12.72 9.11
CA LEU A 171 4.96 11.70 9.55
C LEU A 171 5.62 10.64 10.43
N GLY A 172 6.83 10.21 10.08
CA GLY A 172 7.60 9.25 10.89
C GLY A 172 7.99 9.81 12.26
N LEU A 173 8.50 11.04 12.30
CA LEU A 173 8.81 11.74 13.56
C LEU A 173 7.57 11.97 14.41
N PHE A 174 6.48 12.40 13.80
CA PHE A 174 5.20 12.60 14.49
C PHE A 174 4.68 11.29 15.11
N ALA A 175 4.72 10.18 14.36
CA ALA A 175 4.33 8.86 14.85
C ALA A 175 5.22 8.41 16.03
N GLY A 176 6.53 8.63 15.96
CA GLY A 176 7.46 8.34 17.05
C GLY A 176 7.16 9.12 18.33
N ILE A 177 6.88 10.42 18.20
CA ILE A 177 6.55 11.31 19.34
C ILE A 177 5.21 10.88 19.96
N VAL A 178 4.16 10.68 19.15
CA VAL A 178 2.82 10.29 19.62
C VAL A 178 2.84 8.91 20.29
N SER A 179 3.66 7.99 19.77
CA SER A 179 3.87 6.67 20.39
C SER A 179 4.75 6.72 21.63
N ARG A 180 5.27 7.87 22.02
CA ARG A 180 6.22 8.05 23.14
C ARG A 180 7.44 7.12 23.03
N MET A 181 7.93 6.91 21.82
CA MET A 181 9.13 6.12 21.60
C MET A 181 10.36 6.90 22.06
N GLY A 182 11.28 6.21 22.77
CA GLY A 182 12.56 6.83 23.13
C GLY A 182 13.42 7.09 21.90
N GLU A 183 14.31 8.09 21.97
CA GLU A 183 15.16 8.55 20.85
C GLU A 183 15.95 7.41 20.17
N LYS A 184 16.52 6.49 20.96
CA LYS A 184 17.25 5.33 20.43
C LYS A 184 16.39 4.42 19.58
N LYS A 185 15.19 4.10 20.07
CA LYS A 185 14.25 3.22 19.36
C LYS A 185 13.70 3.89 18.11
N MET A 186 13.48 5.22 18.15
CA MET A 186 13.08 5.98 16.98
C MET A 186 14.18 5.99 15.91
N ALA A 187 15.44 6.22 16.30
CA ALA A 187 16.58 6.16 15.38
C ALA A 187 16.77 4.75 14.78
N GLU A 188 16.63 3.69 15.55
CA GLU A 188 16.68 2.31 15.06
C GLU A 188 15.61 2.04 13.99
N CYS A 189 14.37 2.57 14.15
CA CYS A 189 13.30 2.41 13.16
C CYS A 189 13.59 3.13 11.83
N PHE A 190 14.43 4.18 11.83
CA PHE A 190 14.86 4.87 10.61
C PHE A 190 16.07 4.21 9.92
N LEU A 191 16.82 3.35 10.63
CA LEU A 191 18.04 2.73 10.13
C LEU A 191 17.83 1.31 9.57
N VAL A 192 16.64 0.75 9.70
CA VAL A 192 16.25 -0.56 9.15
C VAL A 192 15.59 -0.39 7.80
#